data_d459b3abed599082667c1067e992aae3
#
_entry.id   d459b3abed599082667c1067e992aae3
#
_cell.length_a   1.000
_cell.length_b   1.000
_cell.length_c   1.000
_cell.angle_alpha   90.00
_cell.angle_beta   90.00
_cell.angle_gamma   90.00
#
_symmetry.space_group_name_H-M   'P 1'
#
loop_
_entity.id
_entity.type
_entity.pdbx_description
1 polymer ?
#
loop_
_entity_poly.entity_id
_entity_poly.type
_entity_poly.pdbx_seq_one_letter_code
_entity_poly.pdbx_strand_id
1 'polypeptide(L)'
;MGSIRTYNGEENLRRTRMQKSTTFVVVEGSDDVPIYESCLSHMAQECSKYDVVFSGGKTPIRDYIKDHKNKNVVFIIDRDFQDMDLEDNRIVSLDRYSIENYFICSQVISHSLKFSLNCKFQDAADAFNLNEYIASICNSTELLIKAIYYYQKVATKESEGPRPAWSETFLCQNSSWELCSHKVQDLINTLLPTPEIKSRADAYYQENFKLPGTSIENFPGKMLKHSLQRYIRQQVLKIRPSSRGKYTDVETTREQLSAVIHRSDHITRVLNPVVQFLREREGLELL
;
A
#
# COMPACT_ATOMS: atom_id res chain seq x y z
N MET A 1 -23.19 -1.05 -25.74
CA MET A 1 -22.12 -1.34 -24.77
C MET A 1 -22.79 -1.65 -23.43
N GLY A 2 -22.58 -2.86 -22.88
CA GLY A 2 -23.08 -3.19 -21.54
C GLY A 2 -22.35 -2.34 -20.49
N SER A 3 -23.07 -1.80 -19.52
CA SER A 3 -22.45 -1.13 -18.38
C SER A 3 -21.70 -2.17 -17.54
N ILE A 4 -20.46 -1.86 -17.13
CA ILE A 4 -19.73 -2.68 -16.15
C ILE A 4 -20.52 -2.58 -14.83
N ARG A 5 -20.98 -3.73 -14.31
CA ARG A 5 -21.67 -3.76 -13.03
C ARG A 5 -20.67 -3.56 -11.90
N THR A 6 -20.79 -2.45 -11.22
CA THR A 6 -20.00 -2.15 -10.02
C THR A 6 -20.80 -2.46 -8.76
N TYR A 7 -20.15 -3.09 -7.78
CA TYR A 7 -20.72 -3.36 -6.47
C TYR A 7 -20.06 -2.45 -5.44
N ASN A 8 -20.79 -1.98 -4.44
CA ASN A 8 -20.19 -1.31 -3.30
C ASN A 8 -19.63 -2.33 -2.28
N GLY A 9 -18.94 -1.85 -1.24
CA GLY A 9 -18.31 -2.73 -0.26
C GLY A 9 -19.29 -3.64 0.48
N GLU A 10 -20.47 -3.14 0.84
CA GLU A 10 -21.52 -3.91 1.51
C GLU A 10 -22.07 -5.01 0.60
N GLU A 11 -22.35 -4.68 -0.65
CA GLU A 11 -22.80 -5.65 -1.66
C GLU A 11 -21.75 -6.74 -1.88
N ASN A 12 -20.47 -6.38 -1.95
CA ASN A 12 -19.37 -7.33 -2.06
C ASN A 12 -19.35 -8.31 -0.87
N LEU A 13 -19.41 -7.80 0.36
CA LEU A 13 -19.47 -8.64 1.57
C LEU A 13 -20.73 -9.51 1.61
N ARG A 14 -21.86 -9.03 1.10
CA ARG A 14 -23.06 -9.83 0.92
C ARG A 14 -22.84 -10.97 -0.08
N ARG A 15 -22.18 -10.72 -1.22
CA ARG A 15 -21.84 -11.73 -2.22
C ARG A 15 -21.04 -12.88 -1.62
N THR A 16 -20.05 -12.61 -0.76
CA THR A 16 -19.24 -13.65 -0.11
C THR A 16 -20.07 -14.62 0.72
N ARG A 17 -21.19 -14.15 1.28
CA ARG A 17 -22.14 -14.98 2.05
C ARG A 17 -23.05 -15.83 1.17
N MET A 18 -23.42 -15.30 0.01
CA MET A 18 -24.40 -15.94 -0.89
C MET A 18 -23.77 -16.92 -1.87
N GLN A 19 -22.58 -16.60 -2.40
CA GLN A 19 -21.90 -17.36 -3.45
C GLN A 19 -20.86 -18.32 -2.84
N LYS A 20 -21.32 -19.47 -2.33
CA LYS A 20 -20.47 -20.44 -1.62
C LYS A 20 -19.46 -21.19 -2.49
N SER A 21 -19.74 -21.28 -3.81
CA SER A 21 -18.86 -21.92 -4.79
C SER A 21 -17.70 -21.04 -5.25
N THR A 22 -17.79 -19.73 -5.01
CA THR A 22 -16.73 -18.77 -5.34
C THR A 22 -15.88 -18.50 -4.12
N THR A 23 -14.57 -18.49 -4.26
CA THR A 23 -13.64 -18.05 -3.24
C THR A 23 -13.43 -16.54 -3.37
N PHE A 24 -13.49 -15.80 -2.27
CA PHE A 24 -13.32 -14.35 -2.29
C PHE A 24 -12.05 -13.93 -1.59
N VAL A 25 -11.29 -13.06 -2.25
CA VAL A 25 -10.21 -12.27 -1.66
C VAL A 25 -10.74 -10.86 -1.45
N VAL A 26 -10.89 -10.45 -0.21
CA VAL A 26 -11.47 -9.15 0.15
C VAL A 26 -10.37 -8.20 0.58
N VAL A 27 -10.25 -7.07 -0.13
CA VAL A 27 -9.30 -5.99 0.18
C VAL A 27 -10.03 -4.77 0.77
N GLU A 28 -9.29 -3.79 1.28
CA GLU A 28 -9.92 -2.64 1.92
C GLU A 28 -10.55 -1.66 0.94
N GLY A 29 -9.79 -1.25 -0.07
CA GLY A 29 -10.18 -0.19 -1.02
C GLY A 29 -10.51 -0.71 -2.41
N SER A 30 -11.38 0.00 -3.12
CA SER A 30 -11.69 -0.28 -4.53
C SER A 30 -10.46 -0.15 -5.43
N ASP A 31 -9.58 0.80 -5.12
CA ASP A 31 -8.38 1.08 -5.90
C ASP A 31 -7.31 -0.01 -5.77
N ASP A 32 -7.42 -0.85 -4.75
CA ASP A 32 -6.48 -1.94 -4.49
C ASP A 32 -6.85 -3.21 -5.26
N VAL A 33 -8.13 -3.36 -5.64
CA VAL A 33 -8.63 -4.54 -6.37
C VAL A 33 -7.79 -4.87 -7.60
N PRO A 34 -7.53 -3.94 -8.54
CA PRO A 34 -6.74 -4.26 -9.73
C PRO A 34 -5.30 -4.69 -9.41
N ILE A 35 -4.72 -4.17 -8.32
CA ILE A 35 -3.36 -4.50 -7.91
C ILE A 35 -3.30 -5.96 -7.44
N TYR A 36 -4.20 -6.33 -6.53
CA TYR A 36 -4.24 -7.69 -5.98
C TYR A 36 -4.72 -8.70 -7.03
N GLU A 37 -5.67 -8.35 -7.88
CA GLU A 37 -6.10 -9.19 -9.01
C GLU A 37 -4.92 -9.50 -9.93
N SER A 38 -4.17 -8.47 -10.37
CA SER A 38 -2.96 -8.64 -11.17
C SER A 38 -1.91 -9.49 -10.48
N CYS A 39 -1.67 -9.26 -9.18
CA CYS A 39 -0.68 -10.00 -8.41
C CYS A 39 -1.07 -11.49 -8.29
N LEU A 40 -2.28 -11.78 -7.87
CA LEU A 40 -2.78 -13.14 -7.66
C LEU A 40 -2.91 -13.91 -8.96
N SER A 41 -3.30 -13.26 -10.08
CA SER A 41 -3.35 -13.91 -11.41
C SER A 41 -1.98 -14.45 -11.87
N HIS A 42 -0.87 -13.88 -11.35
CA HIS A 42 0.48 -14.37 -11.62
C HIS A 42 0.97 -15.38 -10.58
N MET A 43 0.53 -15.28 -9.32
CA MET A 43 1.00 -16.13 -8.24
C MET A 43 0.18 -17.41 -8.08
N ALA A 44 -1.08 -17.39 -8.47
CA ALA A 44 -2.04 -18.50 -8.36
C ALA A 44 -2.67 -18.80 -9.73
N GLN A 45 -1.83 -18.96 -10.77
CA GLN A 45 -2.26 -19.15 -12.14
C GLN A 45 -3.14 -20.39 -12.35
N GLU A 46 -2.96 -21.40 -11.52
CA GLU A 46 -3.73 -22.64 -11.49
C GLU A 46 -5.12 -22.50 -10.86
N CYS A 47 -5.35 -21.42 -10.10
CA CYS A 47 -6.63 -21.15 -9.46
C CYS A 47 -7.53 -20.33 -10.39
N SER A 48 -8.78 -20.77 -10.57
CA SER A 48 -9.72 -20.17 -11.53
C SER A 48 -11.04 -19.71 -10.93
N LYS A 49 -11.35 -20.11 -9.68
CA LYS A 49 -12.66 -19.89 -9.03
C LYS A 49 -12.60 -18.89 -7.89
N TYR A 50 -11.84 -17.83 -8.04
CA TYR A 50 -11.79 -16.75 -7.06
C TYR A 50 -12.20 -15.40 -7.68
N ASP A 51 -12.61 -14.49 -6.82
CA ASP A 51 -12.95 -13.10 -7.15
C ASP A 51 -12.31 -12.16 -6.14
N VAL A 52 -11.64 -11.12 -6.61
CA VAL A 52 -11.05 -10.08 -5.77
C VAL A 52 -12.02 -8.92 -5.66
N VAL A 53 -12.44 -8.61 -4.44
CA VAL A 53 -13.44 -7.58 -4.17
C VAL A 53 -12.99 -6.67 -3.01
N PHE A 54 -13.63 -5.52 -2.84
CA PHE A 54 -13.33 -4.62 -1.72
C PHE A 54 -14.46 -4.52 -0.71
N SER A 55 -14.12 -4.13 0.52
CA SER A 55 -15.05 -3.99 1.64
C SER A 55 -15.46 -2.55 1.95
N GLY A 56 -14.67 -1.56 1.52
CA GLY A 56 -14.83 -0.15 1.90
C GLY A 56 -14.12 0.22 3.22
N GLY A 57 -13.08 -0.53 3.59
CA GLY A 57 -12.20 -0.27 4.73
C GLY A 57 -12.18 -1.37 5.79
N LYS A 58 -11.40 -1.17 6.86
CA LYS A 58 -11.20 -2.16 7.94
C LYS A 58 -12.43 -2.41 8.81
N THR A 59 -13.22 -1.40 9.08
CA THR A 59 -14.41 -1.53 9.94
C THR A 59 -15.41 -2.56 9.40
N PRO A 60 -15.84 -2.50 8.11
CA PRO A 60 -16.69 -3.53 7.54
C PRO A 60 -16.10 -4.95 7.60
N ILE A 61 -14.77 -5.09 7.43
CA ILE A 61 -14.09 -6.39 7.58
C ILE A 61 -14.20 -6.89 9.01
N ARG A 62 -13.92 -6.04 9.99
CA ARG A 62 -13.98 -6.37 11.41
C ARG A 62 -15.39 -6.83 11.82
N ASP A 63 -16.41 -6.10 11.40
CA ASP A 63 -17.79 -6.44 11.70
C ASP A 63 -18.21 -7.75 11.01
N TYR A 64 -17.83 -7.92 9.75
CA TYR A 64 -18.08 -9.18 9.04
C TYR A 64 -17.47 -10.39 9.73
N ILE A 65 -16.22 -10.30 10.20
CA ILE A 65 -15.51 -11.41 10.84
C ILE A 65 -16.19 -11.81 12.16
N LYS A 66 -16.69 -10.85 12.95
CA LYS A 66 -17.42 -11.11 14.19
C LYS A 66 -18.70 -11.89 13.94
N ASP A 67 -19.44 -11.50 12.89
CA ASP A 67 -20.79 -12.01 12.66
C ASP A 67 -20.82 -13.26 11.76
N HIS A 68 -19.76 -13.53 11.00
CA HIS A 68 -19.77 -14.54 9.97
C HIS A 68 -18.53 -15.45 10.01
N LYS A 69 -18.77 -16.77 9.92
CA LYS A 69 -17.76 -17.85 9.92
C LYS A 69 -17.58 -18.49 8.54
N ASN A 70 -17.78 -17.72 7.46
CA ASN A 70 -17.63 -18.21 6.10
C ASN A 70 -16.20 -18.67 5.84
N LYS A 71 -16.05 -19.87 5.25
CA LYS A 71 -14.75 -20.46 4.92
C LYS A 71 -14.28 -20.15 3.50
N ASN A 72 -15.09 -19.50 2.68
CA ASN A 72 -14.78 -19.16 1.28
C ASN A 72 -14.27 -17.73 1.11
N VAL A 73 -13.72 -17.13 2.17
CA VAL A 73 -13.24 -15.73 2.14
C VAL A 73 -11.93 -15.60 2.91
N VAL A 74 -11.01 -14.85 2.34
CA VAL A 74 -9.78 -14.37 2.98
C VAL A 74 -9.71 -12.85 2.82
N PHE A 75 -9.20 -12.17 3.83
CA PHE A 75 -9.10 -10.71 3.88
C PHE A 75 -7.63 -10.29 3.81
N ILE A 76 -7.32 -9.36 2.92
CA ILE A 76 -6.01 -8.68 2.90
C ILE A 76 -6.22 -7.29 3.45
N ILE A 77 -5.44 -6.94 4.47
CA ILE A 77 -5.54 -5.65 5.13
C ILE A 77 -4.19 -4.93 5.16
N ASP A 78 -4.23 -3.63 5.02
CA ASP A 78 -3.08 -2.77 5.25
C ASP A 78 -2.65 -2.87 6.73
N ARG A 79 -1.35 -2.87 7.02
CA ARG A 79 -0.90 -2.87 8.40
C ARG A 79 -1.28 -1.56 9.10
N ASP A 80 -1.11 -0.41 8.42
CA ASP A 80 -1.14 0.93 9.02
C ASP A 80 -0.21 1.02 10.24
N PHE A 81 -0.68 1.68 11.32
CA PHE A 81 -0.08 1.61 12.65
C PHE A 81 -0.89 0.73 13.60
N GLN A 82 -1.83 -0.06 13.10
CA GLN A 82 -2.71 -0.83 13.97
C GLN A 82 -2.20 -2.26 14.10
N ASP A 83 -1.99 -2.65 15.35
CA ASP A 83 -2.11 -4.03 15.72
C ASP A 83 -3.59 -4.40 15.52
N MET A 84 -3.88 -5.32 14.62
CA MET A 84 -5.23 -5.83 14.52
C MET A 84 -5.47 -6.73 15.73
N ASP A 85 -6.34 -6.28 16.63
CA ASP A 85 -6.79 -7.08 17.79
C ASP A 85 -7.66 -8.29 17.38
N LEU A 86 -7.75 -8.62 16.10
CA LEU A 86 -8.51 -9.74 15.60
C LEU A 86 -7.58 -10.88 15.22
N GLU A 87 -7.50 -11.87 16.10
CA GLU A 87 -6.94 -13.18 15.80
C GLU A 87 -7.95 -13.99 14.97
N ASP A 88 -7.92 -13.82 13.66
CA ASP A 88 -8.72 -14.63 12.73
C ASP A 88 -7.83 -15.11 11.59
N ASN A 89 -7.81 -16.42 11.35
CA ASN A 89 -6.98 -17.07 10.36
C ASN A 89 -7.33 -16.71 8.91
N ARG A 90 -8.43 -16.01 8.70
CA ARG A 90 -8.82 -15.48 7.39
C ARG A 90 -8.20 -14.13 7.09
N ILE A 91 -7.46 -13.53 8.04
CA ILE A 91 -6.81 -12.23 7.86
C ILE A 91 -5.36 -12.42 7.47
N VAL A 92 -4.96 -11.79 6.37
CA VAL A 92 -3.58 -11.61 5.96
C VAL A 92 -3.25 -10.13 6.05
N SER A 93 -2.48 -9.75 7.05
CA SER A 93 -2.01 -8.37 7.21
C SER A 93 -0.72 -8.16 6.41
N LEU A 94 -0.61 -7.04 5.74
CA LEU A 94 0.65 -6.63 5.13
C LEU A 94 1.72 -6.42 6.21
N ASP A 95 3.00 -6.59 5.87
CA ASP A 95 4.13 -6.30 6.76
C ASP A 95 4.65 -4.86 6.62
N ARG A 96 4.09 -4.06 5.68
CA ARG A 96 4.31 -2.64 5.47
C ARG A 96 3.03 -1.85 5.71
N TYR A 97 3.16 -0.52 5.81
CA TYR A 97 2.02 0.35 6.13
C TYR A 97 0.83 0.11 5.19
N SER A 98 1.06 0.12 3.88
CA SER A 98 0.05 -0.13 2.86
C SER A 98 0.66 -0.76 1.60
N ILE A 99 -0.18 -1.15 0.64
CA ILE A 99 0.27 -1.76 -0.61
C ILE A 99 1.22 -0.85 -1.41
N GLU A 100 1.07 0.47 -1.34
CA GLU A 100 1.93 1.41 -2.05
C GLU A 100 3.39 1.36 -1.59
N ASN A 101 3.67 0.95 -0.34
CA ASN A 101 5.03 0.82 0.15
C ASN A 101 5.83 -0.29 -0.56
N TYR A 102 5.14 -1.26 -1.17
CA TYR A 102 5.79 -2.32 -1.96
C TYR A 102 6.23 -1.85 -3.34
N PHE A 103 5.70 -0.74 -3.84
CA PHE A 103 6.22 -0.11 -5.07
C PHE A 103 7.64 0.46 -4.88
N ILE A 104 8.01 0.80 -3.63
CA ILE A 104 9.35 1.27 -3.29
C ILE A 104 10.27 0.05 -3.13
N CYS A 105 10.52 -0.60 -4.24
CA CYS A 105 11.30 -1.83 -4.34
C CYS A 105 12.10 -1.82 -5.63
N SER A 106 13.41 -2.10 -5.53
CA SER A 106 14.31 -2.11 -6.69
C SER A 106 13.84 -3.10 -7.77
N GLN A 107 13.38 -4.32 -7.38
CA GLN A 107 12.86 -5.30 -8.33
C GLN A 107 11.65 -4.77 -9.09
N VAL A 108 10.65 -4.20 -8.39
CA VAL A 108 9.42 -3.66 -9.01
C VAL A 108 9.77 -2.54 -9.98
N ILE A 109 10.56 -1.56 -9.53
CA ILE A 109 10.92 -0.41 -10.36
C ILE A 109 11.74 -0.85 -11.57
N SER A 110 12.74 -1.71 -11.42
CA SER A 110 13.59 -2.17 -12.53
C SER A 110 12.80 -2.99 -13.55
N HIS A 111 11.85 -3.82 -13.11
CA HIS A 111 10.95 -4.52 -14.02
C HIS A 111 10.03 -3.58 -14.80
N SER A 112 9.57 -2.49 -14.21
CA SER A 112 8.82 -1.45 -14.90
C SER A 112 9.71 -0.66 -15.87
N LEU A 113 10.91 -0.28 -15.44
CA LEU A 113 11.84 0.54 -16.21
C LEU A 113 12.39 -0.12 -17.47
N LYS A 114 12.64 -1.46 -17.45
CA LYS A 114 13.22 -2.16 -18.60
C LYS A 114 12.44 -1.92 -19.91
N PHE A 115 11.11 -1.80 -19.83
CA PHE A 115 10.26 -1.50 -20.99
C PHE A 115 10.38 -0.03 -21.41
N SER A 116 10.43 0.87 -20.46
CA SER A 116 10.53 2.32 -20.73
C SER A 116 11.91 2.72 -21.25
N LEU A 117 12.96 2.03 -20.79
CA LEU A 117 14.35 2.24 -21.22
C LEU A 117 14.73 1.38 -22.42
N ASN A 118 13.89 0.39 -22.79
CA ASN A 118 14.18 -0.60 -23.82
C ASN A 118 15.54 -1.28 -23.60
N CYS A 119 15.73 -1.85 -22.41
CA CYS A 119 16.95 -2.50 -21.96
C CYS A 119 16.66 -3.81 -21.22
N LYS A 120 17.70 -4.55 -20.84
CA LYS A 120 17.58 -5.72 -19.99
C LYS A 120 17.25 -5.31 -18.56
N PHE A 121 16.70 -6.25 -17.78
CA PHE A 121 16.39 -6.03 -16.36
C PHE A 121 17.61 -5.58 -15.56
N GLN A 122 18.76 -6.25 -15.75
CA GLN A 122 19.99 -5.92 -15.03
C GLN A 122 20.46 -4.50 -15.33
N ASP A 123 20.44 -4.11 -16.61
CA ASP A 123 20.84 -2.75 -17.04
C ASP A 123 19.94 -1.69 -16.36
N ALA A 124 18.63 -1.97 -16.24
CA ALA A 124 17.70 -1.07 -15.55
C ALA A 124 17.96 -1.04 -14.03
N ALA A 125 18.30 -2.17 -13.42
CA ALA A 125 18.60 -2.27 -12.01
C ALA A 125 19.90 -1.53 -11.65
N ASP A 126 20.92 -1.68 -12.46
CA ASP A 126 22.23 -1.03 -12.26
C ASP A 126 22.17 0.50 -12.48
N ALA A 127 21.28 0.94 -13.38
CA ALA A 127 21.13 2.36 -13.71
C ALA A 127 20.24 3.14 -12.70
N PHE A 128 19.42 2.45 -11.89
CA PHE A 128 18.45 3.08 -11.00
C PHE A 128 18.90 3.03 -9.54
N ASN A 129 19.19 4.19 -8.96
CA ASN A 129 19.63 4.30 -7.56
C ASN A 129 18.45 4.52 -6.61
N LEU A 130 17.78 3.44 -6.16
CA LEU A 130 16.70 3.55 -5.18
C LEU A 130 17.17 3.96 -3.78
N ASN A 131 18.42 3.66 -3.42
CA ASN A 131 18.95 3.97 -2.08
C ASN A 131 19.01 5.47 -1.80
N GLU A 132 19.30 6.30 -2.81
CA GLU A 132 19.24 7.76 -2.71
C GLU A 132 17.83 8.23 -2.31
N TYR A 133 16.81 7.69 -2.97
CA TYR A 133 15.41 7.98 -2.67
C TYR A 133 15.05 7.58 -1.23
N ILE A 134 15.34 6.33 -0.87
CA ILE A 134 15.01 5.79 0.47
C ILE A 134 15.67 6.62 1.56
N ALA A 135 16.96 6.93 1.44
CA ALA A 135 17.69 7.70 2.44
C ALA A 135 17.10 9.11 2.62
N SER A 136 16.81 9.80 1.50
CA SER A 136 16.22 11.14 1.54
C SER A 136 14.82 11.15 2.18
N ILE A 137 13.97 10.19 1.81
CA ILE A 137 12.62 10.08 2.37
C ILE A 137 12.66 9.71 3.85
N CYS A 138 13.48 8.74 4.26
CA CYS A 138 13.61 8.36 5.66
C CYS A 138 14.01 9.55 6.53
N ASN A 139 15.03 10.32 6.11
CA ASN A 139 15.47 11.50 6.85
C ASN A 139 14.38 12.57 6.95
N SER A 140 13.63 12.79 5.86
CA SER A 140 12.59 13.82 5.81
C SER A 140 11.32 13.45 6.58
N THR A 141 11.04 12.16 6.78
CA THR A 141 9.78 11.67 7.37
C THR A 141 9.91 11.25 8.83
N GLU A 142 11.11 11.21 9.41
CA GLU A 142 11.34 10.70 10.77
C GLU A 142 10.47 11.39 11.84
N LEU A 143 10.41 12.72 11.82
CA LEU A 143 9.56 13.47 12.76
C LEU A 143 8.07 13.38 12.39
N LEU A 144 7.78 13.34 11.11
CA LEU A 144 6.40 13.29 10.64
C LEU A 144 5.71 11.96 10.99
N ILE A 145 6.45 10.84 10.95
CA ILE A 145 5.88 9.55 11.34
C ILE A 145 5.43 9.52 12.79
N LYS A 146 6.18 10.17 13.69
CA LYS A 146 5.80 10.32 15.11
C LYS A 146 4.50 11.11 15.25
N ALA A 147 4.39 12.21 14.50
CA ALA A 147 3.20 13.06 14.51
C ALA A 147 1.97 12.30 13.99
N ILE A 148 2.10 11.59 12.85
CA ILE A 148 1.01 10.80 12.27
C ILE A 148 0.62 9.65 13.21
N TYR A 149 1.60 8.94 13.78
CA TYR A 149 1.36 7.84 14.72
C TYR A 149 0.56 8.30 15.94
N TYR A 150 1.01 9.34 16.62
CA TYR A 150 0.31 9.90 17.76
C TYR A 150 -1.09 10.39 17.38
N TYR A 151 -1.22 11.09 16.26
CA TYR A 151 -2.50 11.57 15.78
C TYR A 151 -3.49 10.41 15.58
N GLN A 152 -3.08 9.35 14.90
CA GLN A 152 -3.96 8.21 14.63
C GLN A 152 -4.29 7.39 15.88
N LYS A 153 -3.35 7.23 16.80
CA LYS A 153 -3.53 6.39 18.00
C LYS A 153 -4.23 7.09 19.15
N VAL A 154 -4.03 8.40 19.29
CA VAL A 154 -4.46 9.18 20.46
C VAL A 154 -5.40 10.31 20.04
N ALA A 155 -4.93 11.26 19.25
CA ALA A 155 -5.64 12.51 19.00
C ALA A 155 -7.01 12.30 18.29
N THR A 156 -7.12 11.32 17.40
CA THR A 156 -8.39 10.99 16.73
C THR A 156 -9.47 10.45 17.66
N LYS A 157 -9.09 9.96 18.84
CA LYS A 157 -10.03 9.49 19.86
C LYS A 157 -10.47 10.61 20.80
N GLU A 158 -9.65 11.66 20.91
CA GLU A 158 -9.86 12.79 21.80
C GLU A 158 -10.51 13.99 21.09
N SER A 159 -10.54 14.03 19.76
CA SER A 159 -11.05 15.17 18.97
C SER A 159 -12.10 14.74 17.94
N GLU A 160 -13.14 15.57 17.80
CA GLU A 160 -14.18 15.44 16.76
C GLU A 160 -13.81 16.15 15.44
N GLY A 161 -12.57 16.60 15.28
CA GLY A 161 -12.11 17.36 14.12
C GLY A 161 -11.99 16.56 12.83
N PRO A 162 -11.96 17.22 11.66
CA PRO A 162 -11.80 16.56 10.37
C PRO A 162 -10.45 15.83 10.31
N ARG A 163 -10.46 14.61 9.76
CA ARG A 163 -9.25 13.80 9.57
C ARG A 163 -8.53 14.24 8.29
N PRO A 164 -7.18 14.37 8.32
CA PRO A 164 -6.41 14.62 7.11
C PRO A 164 -6.60 13.52 6.07
N ALA A 165 -6.81 13.90 4.81
CA ALA A 165 -6.86 12.97 3.69
C ALA A 165 -5.42 12.64 3.24
N TRP A 166 -4.83 11.58 3.80
CA TRP A 166 -3.44 11.17 3.51
C TRP A 166 -3.18 10.96 2.02
N SER A 167 -4.16 10.42 1.29
CA SER A 167 -4.07 10.19 -0.15
C SER A 167 -3.97 11.46 -1.00
N GLU A 168 -4.42 12.57 -0.46
CA GLU A 168 -4.42 13.88 -1.13
C GLU A 168 -3.29 14.79 -0.63
N THR A 169 -2.58 14.36 0.42
CA THR A 169 -1.50 15.16 1.01
C THR A 169 -0.28 15.18 0.08
N PHE A 170 0.05 16.36 -0.40
CA PHE A 170 1.16 16.57 -1.34
C PHE A 170 2.36 17.20 -0.62
N LEU A 171 3.36 16.39 -0.30
CA LEU A 171 4.54 16.82 0.47
C LEU A 171 5.73 17.25 -0.37
N CYS A 172 5.79 16.89 -1.66
CA CYS A 172 6.97 17.22 -2.49
C CYS A 172 7.12 18.72 -2.72
N GLN A 173 8.35 19.13 -2.98
CA GLN A 173 8.66 20.45 -3.54
C GLN A 173 8.03 20.61 -4.94
N ASN A 174 7.82 21.84 -5.38
CA ASN A 174 7.39 22.09 -6.75
C ASN A 174 8.48 21.60 -7.73
N SER A 175 8.07 20.80 -8.71
CA SER A 175 8.95 20.25 -9.75
C SER A 175 10.09 19.30 -9.27
N SER A 176 10.15 18.97 -7.96
CA SER A 176 11.09 17.99 -7.40
C SER A 176 10.37 16.79 -6.78
N TRP A 177 11.12 15.70 -6.65
CA TRP A 177 10.68 14.52 -5.91
C TRP A 177 10.94 14.64 -4.39
N GLU A 178 11.88 15.49 -4.01
CA GLU A 178 12.23 15.70 -2.61
C GLU A 178 11.06 16.26 -1.82
N LEU A 179 10.95 15.87 -0.56
CA LEU A 179 9.93 16.42 0.33
C LEU A 179 10.29 17.86 0.73
N CYS A 180 9.29 18.71 0.73
CA CYS A 180 9.42 20.09 1.16
C CYS A 180 9.41 20.17 2.68
N SER A 181 10.51 20.56 3.30
CA SER A 181 10.64 20.70 4.75
C SER A 181 9.55 21.58 5.35
N HIS A 182 9.16 22.66 4.66
CA HIS A 182 8.08 23.55 5.08
C HIS A 182 6.73 22.83 5.13
N LYS A 183 6.35 22.12 4.06
CA LYS A 183 5.09 21.35 4.04
C LYS A 183 5.07 20.24 5.08
N VAL A 184 6.20 19.57 5.30
CA VAL A 184 6.36 18.56 6.34
C VAL A 184 6.13 19.18 7.71
N GLN A 185 6.78 20.34 7.98
CA GLN A 185 6.65 21.04 9.25
C GLN A 185 5.24 21.60 9.48
N ASP A 186 4.59 22.12 8.43
CA ASP A 186 3.21 22.60 8.50
C ASP A 186 2.25 21.47 8.87
N LEU A 187 2.44 20.29 8.25
CA LEU A 187 1.63 19.12 8.60
C LEU A 187 1.88 18.67 10.04
N ILE A 188 3.15 18.63 10.50
CA ILE A 188 3.47 18.32 11.90
C ILE A 188 2.78 19.32 12.84
N ASN A 189 2.84 20.62 12.54
CA ASN A 189 2.20 21.66 13.36
C ASN A 189 0.65 21.53 13.34
N THR A 190 0.08 21.08 12.24
CA THR A 190 -1.37 20.80 12.13
C THR A 190 -1.78 19.62 13.00
N LEU A 191 -0.99 18.55 12.99
CA LEU A 191 -1.28 17.33 13.76
C LEU A 191 -0.96 17.50 15.26
N LEU A 192 0.07 18.29 15.57
CA LEU A 192 0.59 18.54 16.92
C LEU A 192 0.71 20.04 17.16
N PRO A 193 -0.40 20.74 17.42
CA PRO A 193 -0.45 22.21 17.38
C PRO A 193 0.28 22.92 18.53
N THR A 194 0.54 22.24 19.67
CA THR A 194 1.21 22.87 20.81
C THR A 194 2.48 22.14 21.23
N PRO A 195 3.44 22.82 21.91
CA PRO A 195 4.64 22.18 22.43
C PRO A 195 4.35 21.00 23.38
N GLU A 196 3.31 21.13 24.19
CA GLU A 196 2.88 20.09 25.13
C GLU A 196 2.42 18.82 24.40
N ILE A 197 1.63 18.99 23.33
CA ILE A 197 1.19 17.85 22.49
C ILE A 197 2.38 17.23 21.77
N LYS A 198 3.35 18.03 21.30
CA LYS A 198 4.59 17.50 20.69
C LYS A 198 5.39 16.67 21.68
N SER A 199 5.57 17.16 22.92
CA SER A 199 6.26 16.40 23.97
C SER A 199 5.53 15.09 24.32
N ARG A 200 4.21 15.12 24.43
CA ARG A 200 3.39 13.91 24.64
C ARG A 200 3.52 12.92 23.46
N ALA A 201 3.54 13.41 22.24
CA ALA A 201 3.69 12.59 21.04
C ALA A 201 5.07 11.90 21.01
N ASP A 202 6.14 12.60 21.35
CA ASP A 202 7.48 12.02 21.44
C ASP A 202 7.55 10.92 22.52
N ALA A 203 7.06 11.19 23.73
CA ALA A 203 7.01 10.20 24.80
C ALA A 203 6.18 8.97 24.41
N TYR A 204 4.98 9.18 23.84
CA TYR A 204 4.11 8.12 23.40
C TYR A 204 4.74 7.26 22.30
N TYR A 205 5.43 7.89 21.34
CA TYR A 205 6.12 7.18 20.27
C TYR A 205 7.25 6.30 20.82
N GLN A 206 8.08 6.82 21.69
CA GLN A 206 9.18 6.05 22.30
C GLN A 206 8.68 4.82 23.08
N GLU A 207 7.58 4.97 23.78
CA GLU A 207 6.99 3.89 24.58
C GLU A 207 6.27 2.85 23.73
N ASN A 208 5.48 3.27 22.74
CA ASN A 208 4.47 2.43 22.10
C ASN A 208 4.80 2.02 20.67
N PHE A 209 5.69 2.73 19.95
CA PHE A 209 6.02 2.37 18.58
C PHE A 209 7.02 1.21 18.56
N LYS A 210 6.52 0.02 18.22
CA LYS A 210 7.31 -1.23 18.19
C LYS A 210 7.33 -1.88 16.79
N LEU A 211 6.86 -1.16 15.76
CA LEU A 211 6.80 -1.72 14.42
C LEU A 211 8.21 -1.93 13.85
N PRO A 212 8.49 -3.09 13.26
CA PRO A 212 9.76 -3.35 12.60
C PRO A 212 9.89 -2.59 11.29
N GLY A 213 11.11 -2.55 10.75
CA GLY A 213 11.39 -1.95 9.45
C GLY A 213 11.81 -0.48 9.51
N THR A 214 12.02 0.08 8.35
CA THR A 214 12.44 1.48 8.15
C THR A 214 11.26 2.44 8.24
N SER A 215 11.55 3.74 8.40
CA SER A 215 10.50 4.76 8.41
C SER A 215 9.68 4.77 7.12
N ILE A 216 10.27 4.52 5.97
CA ILE A 216 9.55 4.48 4.69
C ILE A 216 8.56 3.28 4.60
N GLU A 217 8.85 2.17 5.26
CA GLU A 217 7.97 0.99 5.33
C GLU A 217 6.82 1.20 6.32
N ASN A 218 7.00 2.10 7.27
CA ASN A 218 6.04 2.47 8.30
C ASN A 218 5.30 3.79 7.99
N PHE A 219 5.54 4.40 6.84
CA PHE A 219 4.96 5.68 6.46
C PHE A 219 3.75 5.47 5.53
N PRO A 220 2.69 6.30 5.61
CA PRO A 220 1.56 6.19 4.70
C PRO A 220 1.99 6.28 3.23
N GLY A 221 1.99 5.14 2.52
CA GLY A 221 2.52 5.03 1.16
C GLY A 221 1.84 5.96 0.16
N LYS A 222 0.54 6.20 0.35
CA LYS A 222 -0.26 7.13 -0.48
C LYS A 222 0.30 8.56 -0.48
N MET A 223 0.95 9.00 0.61
CA MET A 223 1.58 10.32 0.68
C MET A 223 2.87 10.42 -0.14
N LEU A 224 3.47 9.30 -0.50
CA LEU A 224 4.73 9.24 -1.25
C LEU A 224 4.52 9.07 -2.76
N LYS A 225 3.29 8.87 -3.24
CA LYS A 225 2.99 8.57 -4.64
C LYS A 225 3.57 9.60 -5.63
N HIS A 226 3.42 10.87 -5.35
CA HIS A 226 3.96 11.95 -6.19
C HIS A 226 5.49 12.03 -6.14
N SER A 227 6.07 11.82 -4.96
CA SER A 227 7.52 11.81 -4.77
C SER A 227 8.16 10.66 -5.56
N LEU A 228 7.64 9.45 -5.41
CA LEU A 228 8.13 8.27 -6.12
C LEU A 228 8.02 8.43 -7.64
N GLN A 229 6.85 8.86 -8.14
CA GLN A 229 6.63 9.10 -9.57
C GLN A 229 7.65 10.08 -10.13
N ARG A 230 7.89 11.21 -9.44
CA ARG A 230 8.84 12.24 -9.90
C ARG A 230 10.28 11.74 -9.84
N TYR A 231 10.63 10.98 -8.81
CA TYR A 231 11.96 10.38 -8.72
C TYR A 231 12.20 9.42 -9.89
N ILE A 232 11.29 8.49 -10.14
CA ILE A 232 11.37 7.55 -11.27
C ILE A 232 11.53 8.33 -12.58
N ARG A 233 10.67 9.33 -12.82
CA ARG A 233 10.73 10.15 -14.03
C ARG A 233 12.07 10.86 -14.17
N GLN A 234 12.61 11.44 -13.11
CA GLN A 234 13.90 12.12 -13.13
C GLN A 234 15.03 11.15 -13.50
N GLN A 235 15.06 9.96 -12.90
CA GLN A 235 16.07 8.95 -13.22
C GLN A 235 15.94 8.47 -14.68
N VAL A 236 14.71 8.20 -15.14
CA VAL A 236 14.46 7.83 -16.55
C VAL A 236 14.99 8.88 -17.51
N LEU A 237 14.77 10.17 -17.25
CA LEU A 237 15.25 11.25 -18.09
C LEU A 237 16.77 11.42 -18.06
N LYS A 238 17.42 11.14 -16.92
CA LYS A 238 18.90 11.11 -16.83
C LYS A 238 19.49 9.99 -17.69
N ILE A 239 18.88 8.79 -17.62
CA ILE A 239 19.36 7.60 -18.33
C ILE A 239 19.05 7.70 -19.84
N ARG A 240 17.81 8.12 -20.17
CA ARG A 240 17.32 8.17 -21.55
C ARG A 240 16.46 9.42 -21.80
N PRO A 241 17.04 10.54 -22.20
CA PRO A 241 16.33 11.81 -22.41
C PRO A 241 15.15 11.74 -23.41
N SER A 242 15.21 10.80 -24.36
CA SER A 242 14.15 10.58 -25.34
C SER A 242 12.86 10.00 -24.74
N SER A 243 12.90 9.48 -23.52
CA SER A 243 11.74 8.88 -22.81
C SER A 243 10.85 9.91 -22.09
N ARG A 244 10.77 11.16 -22.61
CA ARG A 244 10.04 12.28 -21.98
C ARG A 244 8.56 12.02 -21.68
N GLY A 245 7.91 11.15 -22.46
CA GLY A 245 6.50 10.80 -22.29
C GLY A 245 6.23 9.69 -21.26
N LYS A 246 7.27 9.17 -20.58
CA LYS A 246 7.12 8.09 -19.61
C LYS A 246 7.07 8.64 -18.18
N TYR A 247 6.27 7.98 -17.32
CA TYR A 247 6.11 8.35 -15.90
C TYR A 247 5.73 9.84 -15.70
N THR A 248 4.86 10.36 -16.56
CA THR A 248 4.48 11.79 -16.54
C THR A 248 3.45 12.11 -15.47
N ASP A 249 2.63 11.13 -15.09
CA ASP A 249 1.59 11.27 -14.08
C ASP A 249 1.62 10.12 -13.06
N VAL A 250 0.94 10.32 -11.94
CA VAL A 250 0.95 9.42 -10.80
C VAL A 250 0.17 8.15 -11.08
N GLU A 251 -0.99 8.25 -11.71
CA GLU A 251 -1.88 7.09 -11.89
C GLU A 251 -1.30 6.13 -12.92
N THR A 252 -0.83 6.63 -14.06
CA THR A 252 -0.12 5.79 -15.05
C THR A 252 1.13 5.15 -14.45
N THR A 253 1.87 5.86 -13.59
CA THR A 253 3.03 5.29 -12.89
C THR A 253 2.60 4.17 -11.94
N ARG A 254 1.53 4.38 -11.18
CA ARG A 254 0.94 3.37 -10.29
C ARG A 254 0.53 2.12 -11.07
N GLU A 255 -0.17 2.27 -12.19
CA GLU A 255 -0.57 1.17 -13.07
C GLU A 255 0.64 0.36 -13.56
N GLN A 256 1.70 1.04 -14.02
CA GLN A 256 2.93 0.40 -14.50
C GLN A 256 3.66 -0.38 -13.40
N LEU A 257 3.72 0.15 -12.18
CA LEU A 257 4.31 -0.53 -11.03
C LEU A 257 3.44 -1.70 -10.58
N SER A 258 2.12 -1.53 -10.56
CA SER A 258 1.15 -2.56 -10.20
C SER A 258 1.23 -3.78 -11.13
N ALA A 259 1.40 -3.56 -12.44
CA ALA A 259 1.54 -4.65 -13.41
C ALA A 259 2.73 -5.58 -13.17
N VAL A 260 3.74 -5.13 -12.42
CA VAL A 260 4.97 -5.89 -12.15
C VAL A 260 5.24 -6.13 -10.67
N ILE A 261 4.34 -5.75 -9.77
CA ILE A 261 4.52 -5.86 -8.32
C ILE A 261 4.73 -7.33 -7.87
N HIS A 262 4.10 -8.27 -8.55
CA HIS A 262 4.27 -9.71 -8.33
C HIS A 262 5.72 -10.21 -8.52
N ARG A 263 6.62 -9.39 -9.12
CA ARG A 263 8.05 -9.69 -9.28
C ARG A 263 8.87 -9.38 -8.01
N SER A 264 8.26 -8.81 -6.99
CA SER A 264 8.91 -8.56 -5.71
C SER A 264 8.80 -9.77 -4.80
N ASP A 265 9.94 -10.26 -4.31
CA ASP A 265 9.99 -11.34 -3.32
C ASP A 265 9.25 -10.98 -2.03
N HIS A 266 9.21 -9.68 -1.68
CA HIS A 266 8.49 -9.21 -0.50
C HIS A 266 6.99 -9.42 -0.61
N ILE A 267 6.35 -8.93 -1.68
CA ILE A 267 4.90 -9.09 -1.84
C ILE A 267 4.52 -10.55 -2.03
N THR A 268 5.34 -11.31 -2.76
CA THR A 268 5.13 -12.74 -2.97
C THR A 268 5.11 -13.49 -1.64
N ARG A 269 6.06 -13.21 -0.75
CA ARG A 269 6.10 -13.82 0.59
C ARG A 269 4.88 -13.45 1.43
N VAL A 270 4.47 -12.18 1.44
CA VAL A 270 3.33 -11.70 2.23
C VAL A 270 2.01 -12.25 1.74
N LEU A 271 1.84 -12.41 0.42
CA LEU A 271 0.61 -12.95 -0.18
C LEU A 271 0.60 -14.49 -0.28
N ASN A 272 1.69 -15.17 0.05
CA ASN A 272 1.73 -16.63 0.02
C ASN A 272 0.60 -17.31 0.81
N PRO A 273 0.20 -16.85 2.03
CA PRO A 273 -0.95 -17.42 2.73
C PRO A 273 -2.27 -17.30 1.95
N VAL A 274 -2.44 -16.21 1.16
CA VAL A 274 -3.62 -16.05 0.29
C VAL A 274 -3.59 -17.08 -0.84
N VAL A 275 -2.42 -17.26 -1.46
CA VAL A 275 -2.24 -18.26 -2.54
C VAL A 275 -2.51 -19.67 -2.03
N GLN A 276 -1.98 -20.01 -0.85
CA GLN A 276 -2.24 -21.30 -0.21
C GLN A 276 -3.74 -21.50 0.06
N PHE A 277 -4.41 -20.49 0.61
CA PHE A 277 -5.85 -20.53 0.81
C PHE A 277 -6.63 -20.78 -0.49
N LEU A 278 -6.26 -20.12 -1.60
CA LEU A 278 -6.90 -20.32 -2.90
C LEU A 278 -6.70 -21.76 -3.40
N ARG A 279 -5.49 -22.32 -3.30
CA ARG A 279 -5.18 -23.70 -3.67
C ARG A 279 -5.97 -24.72 -2.86
N GLU A 280 -5.99 -24.57 -1.54
CA GLU A 280 -6.78 -25.43 -0.65
C GLU A 280 -8.27 -25.42 -1.02
N ARG A 281 -8.81 -24.26 -1.37
CA ARG A 281 -10.22 -24.12 -1.76
C ARG A 281 -10.56 -24.79 -3.10
N GLU A 282 -9.60 -24.92 -3.99
CA GLU A 282 -9.76 -25.64 -5.28
C GLU A 282 -9.32 -27.11 -5.19
N GLY A 283 -8.84 -27.58 -4.03
CA GLY A 283 -8.39 -28.95 -3.83
C GLY A 283 -7.05 -29.25 -4.50
N LEU A 284 -6.22 -28.24 -4.72
CA LEU A 284 -4.88 -28.36 -5.29
C LEU A 284 -3.87 -28.68 -4.18
N GLU A 285 -2.87 -29.51 -4.50
CA GLU A 285 -1.80 -29.83 -3.55
C GLU A 285 -0.99 -28.59 -3.18
N LEU A 286 -0.60 -28.50 -1.91
CA LEU A 286 0.33 -27.47 -1.43
C LEU A 286 1.74 -27.82 -1.92
N LEU A 287 2.34 -26.93 -2.67
CA LEU A 287 3.74 -27.05 -3.14
C LEU A 287 4.73 -26.61 -2.06
#